data_2045473308b8a4e9d0264aa4dde3cbf5
#
_entry.id   2045473308b8a4e9d0264aa4dde3cbf5
#
_cell.length_a   1.000
_cell.length_b   1.000
_cell.length_c   1.000
_cell.angle_alpha   90.00
_cell.angle_beta   90.00
_cell.angle_gamma   90.00
#
_symmetry.space_group_name_H-M   'P 1'
#
loop_
_entity.id
_entity.type
_entity.pdbx_description
1 polymer ?
#
loop_
_entity_poly.entity_id
_entity_poly.type
_entity_poly.pdbx_seq_one_letter_code
_entity_poly.pdbx_strand_id
1 'polypeptide(L)'
;SLVGSEMCIRDRYLLKTVEEDVKHDTAKMVKELETRAKEEADKKAKEYVVNAIQRCAADHVAETTISVVQLPSDEMKGRIIGREGRNIRTLETLTGVELIIDDTPEAVVLSGFDPVRREVARIALEKLILDGRIHPARIEEMVEKAQKEVETMIREEGEAAALEVGVTGIHPELIRLLGRMKFRTSYGQNALKHSVEVAQLSAVSYTHLRGHET
;
A
#
# COMPACT_ATOMS: atom_id res chain seq x y z
N SER A 1 13.19 -30.01 77.95
CA SER A 1 13.13 -30.09 76.50
C SER A 1 12.91 -28.73 75.78
N LEU A 2 13.43 -27.64 76.31
CA LEU A 2 13.41 -26.31 75.67
C LEU A 2 14.32 -26.23 74.42
N VAL A 3 15.41 -26.97 74.41
CA VAL A 3 16.43 -26.99 73.30
C VAL A 3 15.82 -27.53 71.96
N GLY A 4 14.89 -28.48 72.04
CA GLY A 4 14.25 -29.04 70.85
C GLY A 4 13.25 -28.08 70.16
N SER A 5 12.60 -27.19 70.94
CA SER A 5 11.65 -26.22 70.38
C SER A 5 12.34 -25.05 69.74
N GLU A 6 13.47 -24.59 70.24
CA GLU A 6 14.25 -23.52 69.65
C GLU A 6 14.93 -23.95 68.35
N MET A 7 15.38 -25.20 68.23
CA MET A 7 15.92 -25.77 67.01
C MET A 7 14.86 -25.86 65.90
N CYS A 8 13.64 -26.30 66.23
CA CYS A 8 12.52 -26.31 65.27
C CYS A 8 12.09 -24.91 64.82
N ILE A 9 12.16 -23.91 65.66
CA ILE A 9 11.84 -22.53 65.29
C ILE A 9 12.92 -21.96 64.34
N ARG A 10 14.18 -22.21 64.63
CA ARG A 10 15.31 -21.75 63.79
C ARG A 10 15.32 -22.43 62.42
N ASP A 11 15.05 -23.74 62.36
CA ASP A 11 14.97 -24.48 61.09
C ASP A 11 13.79 -23.99 60.24
N ARG A 12 12.64 -23.72 60.87
CA ARG A 12 11.46 -23.17 60.14
C ARG A 12 11.73 -21.77 59.63
N TYR A 13 12.45 -20.92 60.41
CA TYR A 13 12.83 -19.60 59.97
C TYR A 13 13.82 -19.66 58.78
N LEU A 14 14.84 -20.53 58.86
CA LEU A 14 15.77 -20.74 57.78
C LEU A 14 15.08 -21.21 56.49
N LEU A 15 14.19 -22.19 56.58
CA LEU A 15 13.43 -22.70 55.44
C LEU A 15 12.60 -21.58 54.79
N LYS A 16 11.94 -20.75 55.62
CA LYS A 16 11.15 -19.63 55.10
C LYS A 16 11.98 -18.59 54.37
N THR A 17 13.17 -18.24 54.92
CA THR A 17 14.10 -17.30 54.29
C THR A 17 14.60 -17.83 52.97
N VAL A 18 15.01 -19.09 52.90
CA VAL A 18 15.46 -19.75 51.70
C VAL A 18 14.33 -19.81 50.66
N GLU A 19 13.08 -20.09 51.09
CA GLU A 19 11.93 -20.09 50.19
C GLU A 19 11.64 -18.70 49.59
N GLU A 20 11.77 -17.65 50.37
CA GLU A 20 11.60 -16.25 49.92
C GLU A 20 12.73 -15.85 48.94
N ASP A 21 13.97 -16.18 49.23
CA ASP A 21 15.09 -15.93 48.35
C ASP A 21 14.98 -16.66 47.02
N VAL A 22 14.61 -17.96 47.06
CA VAL A 22 14.38 -18.76 45.83
C VAL A 22 13.25 -18.20 45.01
N LYS A 23 12.14 -17.77 45.62
CA LYS A 23 11.01 -17.13 44.92
C LYS A 23 11.45 -15.83 44.23
N HIS A 24 12.24 -15.02 44.93
CA HIS A 24 12.75 -13.76 44.37
C HIS A 24 13.67 -13.99 43.18
N ASP A 25 14.64 -14.90 43.32
CA ASP A 25 15.58 -15.25 42.24
C ASP A 25 14.88 -15.88 41.06
N THR A 26 13.89 -16.75 41.29
CA THR A 26 13.07 -17.35 40.24
C THR A 26 12.28 -16.29 39.50
N ALA A 27 11.64 -15.35 40.21
CA ALA A 27 10.89 -14.27 39.61
C ALA A 27 11.78 -13.36 38.74
N LYS A 28 12.99 -13.08 39.19
CA LYS A 28 13.99 -12.31 38.43
C LYS A 28 14.42 -13.05 37.16
N MET A 29 14.72 -14.33 37.27
CA MET A 29 15.10 -15.17 36.13
C MET A 29 13.95 -15.27 35.08
N VAL A 30 12.71 -15.46 35.51
CA VAL A 30 11.56 -15.48 34.62
C VAL A 30 11.43 -14.16 33.88
N LYS A 31 11.53 -13.02 34.57
CA LYS A 31 11.44 -11.71 33.95
C LYS A 31 12.58 -11.46 32.93
N GLU A 32 13.79 -11.89 33.23
CA GLU A 32 14.94 -11.80 32.29
C GLU A 32 14.71 -12.68 31.05
N LEU A 33 14.18 -13.89 31.22
CA LEU A 33 13.84 -14.78 30.12
C LEU A 33 12.72 -14.22 29.25
N GLU A 34 11.66 -13.66 29.85
CA GLU A 34 10.56 -13.02 29.10
C GLU A 34 11.06 -11.82 28.29
N THR A 35 11.91 -10.98 28.88
CA THR A 35 12.49 -9.82 28.17
C THR A 35 13.32 -10.27 26.98
N ARG A 36 14.21 -11.24 27.19
CA ARG A 36 15.04 -11.82 26.10
C ARG A 36 14.18 -12.45 25.01
N ALA A 37 13.16 -13.21 25.41
CA ALA A 37 12.24 -13.83 24.45
C ALA A 37 11.51 -12.81 23.59
N LYS A 38 11.06 -11.68 24.16
CA LYS A 38 10.44 -10.57 23.42
C LYS A 38 11.42 -9.93 22.42
N GLU A 39 12.63 -9.61 22.88
CA GLU A 39 13.67 -9.02 22.02
C GLU A 39 14.05 -9.94 20.84
N GLU A 40 14.19 -11.24 21.10
CA GLU A 40 14.47 -12.22 20.05
C GLU A 40 13.29 -12.39 19.09
N ALA A 41 12.06 -12.37 19.60
CA ALA A 41 10.85 -12.45 18.77
C ALA A 41 10.75 -11.25 17.84
N ASP A 42 10.95 -10.03 18.35
CA ASP A 42 10.92 -8.80 17.55
C ASP A 42 12.01 -8.79 16.46
N LYS A 43 13.21 -9.26 16.80
CA LYS A 43 14.32 -9.37 15.85
C LYS A 43 13.98 -10.36 14.73
N LYS A 44 13.49 -11.55 15.08
CA LYS A 44 13.09 -12.58 14.10
C LYS A 44 11.92 -12.13 13.24
N ALA A 45 10.93 -11.46 13.83
CA ALA A 45 9.79 -10.91 13.08
C ALA A 45 10.25 -9.91 12.02
N LYS A 46 11.15 -8.98 12.37
CA LYS A 46 11.74 -8.02 11.41
C LYS A 46 12.50 -8.74 10.29
N GLU A 47 13.29 -9.75 10.63
CA GLU A 47 14.04 -10.53 9.65
C GLU A 47 13.12 -11.28 8.67
N TYR A 48 12.05 -11.90 9.16
CA TYR A 48 11.05 -12.55 8.29
C TYR A 48 10.33 -11.57 7.38
N VAL A 49 9.96 -10.39 7.90
CA VAL A 49 9.31 -9.33 7.10
C VAL A 49 10.26 -8.84 6.01
N VAL A 50 11.52 -8.54 6.34
CA VAL A 50 12.52 -8.10 5.35
C VAL A 50 12.74 -9.16 4.27
N ASN A 51 12.89 -10.43 4.66
CA ASN A 51 13.04 -11.53 3.70
C ASN A 51 11.81 -11.70 2.80
N ALA A 52 10.60 -11.56 3.35
CA ALA A 52 9.36 -11.61 2.58
C ALA A 52 9.29 -10.44 1.57
N ILE A 53 9.61 -9.23 2.01
CA ILE A 53 9.66 -8.05 1.13
C ILE A 53 10.67 -8.26 0.01
N GLN A 54 11.88 -8.74 0.29
CA GLN A 54 12.91 -8.98 -0.72
C GLN A 54 12.48 -10.02 -1.76
N ARG A 55 11.78 -11.08 -1.36
CA ARG A 55 11.28 -12.12 -2.27
C ARG A 55 10.14 -11.62 -3.17
N CYS A 56 9.26 -10.80 -2.62
CA CYS A 56 8.07 -10.31 -3.33
C CYS A 56 8.30 -8.96 -4.02
N ALA A 57 9.42 -8.28 -3.78
CA ALA A 57 9.66 -6.92 -4.26
C ALA A 57 9.62 -6.81 -5.78
N ALA A 58 10.25 -7.74 -6.50
CA ALA A 58 10.30 -7.72 -7.96
C ALA A 58 8.91 -7.88 -8.57
N ASP A 59 8.14 -8.86 -8.10
CA ASP A 59 6.78 -9.14 -8.58
C ASP A 59 5.83 -7.99 -8.23
N HIS A 60 5.94 -7.46 -7.00
CA HIS A 60 5.12 -6.35 -6.55
C HIS A 60 5.42 -5.05 -7.29
N VAL A 61 6.69 -4.75 -7.58
CA VAL A 61 7.09 -3.58 -8.39
C VAL A 61 6.55 -3.70 -9.81
N ALA A 62 6.65 -4.87 -10.43
CA ALA A 62 6.11 -5.12 -11.76
C ALA A 62 4.58 -4.89 -11.78
N GLU A 63 3.85 -5.44 -10.82
CA GLU A 63 2.39 -5.29 -10.72
C GLU A 63 1.95 -3.83 -10.49
N THR A 64 2.72 -3.06 -9.72
CA THR A 64 2.35 -1.67 -9.37
C THR A 64 2.83 -0.61 -10.33
N THR A 65 3.85 -0.89 -11.17
CA THR A 65 4.46 0.10 -12.06
C THR A 65 4.11 -0.08 -13.53
N ILE A 66 3.45 -1.17 -13.90
CA ILE A 66 3.14 -1.53 -15.28
C ILE A 66 1.62 -1.49 -15.51
N SER A 67 1.23 -1.00 -16.68
CA SER A 67 -0.14 -1.15 -17.21
C SER A 67 -0.05 -1.67 -18.64
N VAL A 68 -0.91 -2.62 -18.99
CA VAL A 68 -0.94 -3.21 -20.34
C VAL A 68 -2.14 -2.68 -21.10
N VAL A 69 -1.92 -2.21 -22.33
CA VAL A 69 -2.96 -1.77 -23.25
C VAL A 69 -3.04 -2.78 -24.39
N GLN A 70 -4.23 -3.33 -24.60
CA GLN A 70 -4.50 -4.26 -25.68
C GLN A 70 -4.65 -3.51 -27.02
N LEU A 71 -4.07 -4.06 -28.07
CA LEU A 71 -4.15 -3.53 -29.42
C LEU A 71 -5.09 -4.41 -30.26
N PRO A 72 -5.87 -3.82 -31.18
CA PRO A 72 -6.72 -4.59 -32.09
C PRO A 72 -5.92 -5.36 -33.15
N SER A 73 -4.69 -4.98 -33.43
CA SER A 73 -3.76 -5.67 -34.33
C SER A 73 -2.32 -5.25 -34.09
N ASP A 74 -1.35 -6.11 -34.46
CA ASP A 74 0.07 -5.79 -34.37
C ASP A 74 0.52 -4.66 -35.33
N GLU A 75 -0.23 -4.39 -36.39
CA GLU A 75 0.05 -3.24 -37.28
C GLU A 75 -0.03 -1.90 -36.54
N MET A 76 -0.85 -1.83 -35.48
CA MET A 76 -0.96 -0.63 -34.65
C MET A 76 0.34 -0.29 -33.93
N LYS A 77 1.18 -1.27 -33.61
CA LYS A 77 2.51 -1.03 -33.00
C LYS A 77 3.34 -0.10 -33.87
N GLY A 78 3.42 -0.38 -35.16
CA GLY A 78 4.16 0.46 -36.11
C GLY A 78 3.62 1.89 -36.19
N ARG A 79 2.30 2.07 -36.06
CA ARG A 79 1.66 3.39 -36.07
C ARG A 79 1.90 4.16 -34.78
N ILE A 80 1.90 3.46 -33.64
CA ILE A 80 2.21 4.04 -32.32
C ILE A 80 3.67 4.49 -32.29
N ILE A 81 4.60 3.70 -32.80
CA ILE A 81 6.02 4.08 -32.93
C ILE A 81 6.16 5.28 -33.84
N GLY A 82 5.54 5.22 -35.02
CA GLY A 82 5.65 6.24 -36.06
C GLY A 82 7.02 6.28 -36.73
N ARG A 83 7.17 7.15 -37.73
CA ARG A 83 8.46 7.31 -38.46
C ARG A 83 9.54 7.76 -37.48
N GLU A 84 10.65 7.03 -37.43
CA GLU A 84 11.80 7.31 -36.56
C GLU A 84 11.45 7.43 -35.06
N GLY A 85 10.36 6.80 -34.62
CA GLY A 85 9.93 6.86 -33.23
C GLY A 85 9.32 8.21 -32.80
N ARG A 86 8.87 9.05 -33.73
CA ARG A 86 8.36 10.39 -33.43
C ARG A 86 7.11 10.34 -32.55
N ASN A 87 6.16 9.44 -32.83
CA ASN A 87 4.90 9.37 -32.12
C ASN A 87 5.12 8.86 -30.68
N ILE A 88 5.89 7.80 -30.51
CA ILE A 88 6.19 7.24 -29.19
C ILE A 88 6.92 8.27 -28.31
N ARG A 89 7.94 8.95 -28.82
CA ARG A 89 8.66 10.00 -28.09
C ARG A 89 7.75 11.15 -27.68
N THR A 90 6.81 11.56 -28.55
CA THR A 90 5.86 12.61 -28.20
C THR A 90 4.97 12.17 -27.03
N LEU A 91 4.43 10.94 -27.08
CA LEU A 91 3.59 10.42 -26.01
C LEU A 91 4.37 10.28 -24.69
N GLU A 92 5.57 9.73 -24.72
CA GLU A 92 6.46 9.61 -23.55
C GLU A 92 6.83 10.96 -22.94
N THR A 93 7.15 11.95 -23.79
CA THR A 93 7.50 13.30 -23.31
C THR A 93 6.33 14.00 -22.65
N LEU A 94 5.12 13.87 -23.19
CA LEU A 94 3.91 14.52 -22.67
C LEU A 94 3.38 13.87 -21.39
N THR A 95 3.48 12.55 -21.31
CA THR A 95 2.94 11.79 -20.16
C THR A 95 3.98 11.53 -19.07
N GLY A 96 5.27 11.49 -19.42
CA GLY A 96 6.35 11.07 -18.54
C GLY A 96 6.30 9.57 -18.22
N VAL A 97 5.69 8.77 -19.09
CA VAL A 97 5.55 7.30 -18.97
C VAL A 97 6.26 6.66 -20.15
N GLU A 98 7.06 5.63 -19.88
CA GLU A 98 7.78 4.86 -20.89
C GLU A 98 6.85 3.84 -21.56
N LEU A 99 6.89 3.77 -22.91
CA LEU A 99 6.16 2.78 -23.68
C LEU A 99 7.10 1.66 -24.12
N ILE A 100 6.85 0.47 -23.62
CA ILE A 100 7.60 -0.74 -24.00
C ILE A 100 6.80 -1.49 -25.05
N ILE A 101 7.33 -1.54 -26.26
CA ILE A 101 6.75 -2.27 -27.38
C ILE A 101 7.72 -3.40 -27.72
N ASP A 102 7.37 -4.59 -27.28
CA ASP A 102 8.13 -5.82 -27.47
C ASP A 102 7.41 -6.81 -28.43
N ASP A 103 7.91 -8.04 -28.48
CA ASP A 103 7.35 -9.11 -29.31
C ASP A 103 6.01 -9.69 -28.74
N THR A 104 5.54 -9.20 -27.58
CA THR A 104 4.24 -9.62 -27.04
C THR A 104 3.13 -9.29 -28.05
N PRO A 105 2.35 -10.27 -28.53
CA PRO A 105 1.34 -10.01 -29.56
C PRO A 105 0.24 -9.08 -29.02
N GLU A 106 -0.18 -8.14 -29.87
CA GLU A 106 -1.33 -7.25 -29.63
C GLU A 106 -1.34 -6.51 -28.30
N ALA A 107 -0.17 -6.16 -27.75
CA ALA A 107 -0.07 -5.44 -26.50
C ALA A 107 1.06 -4.40 -26.49
N VAL A 108 0.83 -3.34 -25.73
CA VAL A 108 1.84 -2.32 -25.37
C VAL A 108 1.87 -2.19 -23.86
N VAL A 109 3.06 -2.19 -23.29
CA VAL A 109 3.28 -2.04 -21.86
C VAL A 109 3.62 -0.59 -21.54
N LEU A 110 2.92 0.01 -20.59
CA LEU A 110 3.17 1.35 -20.06
C LEU A 110 3.90 1.22 -18.73
N SER A 111 5.10 1.76 -18.62
CA SER A 111 5.92 1.71 -17.42
C SER A 111 6.09 3.11 -16.81
N GLY A 112 5.79 3.25 -15.54
CA GLY A 112 5.93 4.51 -14.82
C GLY A 112 5.58 4.40 -13.33
N PHE A 113 6.33 5.12 -12.50
CA PHE A 113 6.11 5.12 -11.04
C PHE A 113 4.87 5.88 -10.60
N ASP A 114 4.48 6.95 -11.32
CA ASP A 114 3.29 7.71 -10.99
C ASP A 114 2.04 7.03 -11.59
N PRO A 115 1.18 6.44 -10.76
CA PRO A 115 0.01 5.71 -11.26
C PRO A 115 -1.01 6.64 -11.95
N VAL A 116 -1.07 7.92 -11.60
CA VAL A 116 -1.95 8.90 -12.24
C VAL A 116 -1.46 9.20 -13.65
N ARG A 117 -0.15 9.44 -13.84
CA ARG A 117 0.43 9.64 -15.18
C ARG A 117 0.28 8.42 -16.06
N ARG A 118 0.44 7.23 -15.49
CA ARG A 118 0.26 5.97 -16.20
C ARG A 118 -1.18 5.78 -16.68
N GLU A 119 -2.16 6.17 -15.84
CA GLU A 119 -3.57 6.14 -16.22
C GLU A 119 -3.89 7.17 -17.32
N VAL A 120 -3.31 8.37 -17.27
CA VAL A 120 -3.42 9.35 -18.35
C VAL A 120 -2.87 8.79 -19.66
N ALA A 121 -1.68 8.15 -19.63
CA ALA A 121 -1.09 7.54 -20.80
C ALA A 121 -1.96 6.40 -21.36
N ARG A 122 -2.53 5.56 -20.49
CA ARG A 122 -3.42 4.47 -20.86
C ARG A 122 -4.66 4.99 -21.60
N ILE A 123 -5.37 5.94 -21.00
CA ILE A 123 -6.59 6.54 -21.61
C ILE A 123 -6.27 7.26 -22.92
N ALA A 124 -5.17 8.01 -22.97
CA ALA A 124 -4.75 8.69 -24.18
C ALA A 124 -4.44 7.70 -25.32
N LEU A 125 -3.71 6.61 -25.01
CA LEU A 125 -3.37 5.57 -25.97
C LEU A 125 -4.63 4.83 -26.47
N GLU A 126 -5.54 4.45 -25.59
CA GLU A 126 -6.82 3.81 -25.97
C GLU A 126 -7.65 4.71 -26.91
N LYS A 127 -7.72 6.01 -26.61
CA LYS A 127 -8.43 6.96 -27.49
C LYS A 127 -7.75 7.10 -28.86
N LEU A 128 -6.42 7.10 -28.91
CA LEU A 128 -5.67 7.15 -30.16
C LEU A 128 -5.88 5.87 -30.99
N ILE A 129 -5.95 4.73 -30.36
CA ILE A 129 -6.23 3.43 -31.00
C ILE A 129 -7.64 3.44 -31.62
N LEU A 130 -8.64 3.90 -30.84
CA LEU A 130 -10.03 4.00 -31.33
C LEU A 130 -10.21 5.00 -32.47
N ASP A 131 -9.53 6.16 -32.38
CA ASP A 131 -9.57 7.19 -33.43
C ASP A 131 -8.82 6.77 -34.70
N GLY A 132 -7.81 5.91 -34.55
CA GLY A 132 -6.99 5.40 -35.65
C GLY A 132 -6.01 6.41 -36.25
N ARG A 133 -6.02 7.68 -35.85
CA ARG A 133 -5.14 8.75 -36.34
C ARG A 133 -4.04 9.04 -35.33
N ILE A 134 -2.88 8.47 -35.53
CA ILE A 134 -1.74 8.62 -34.61
C ILE A 134 -0.70 9.51 -35.25
N HIS A 135 -0.64 10.79 -34.83
CA HIS A 135 0.36 11.77 -35.20
C HIS A 135 0.56 12.77 -34.05
N PRO A 136 1.70 13.48 -33.96
CA PRO A 136 2.05 14.28 -32.79
C PRO A 136 0.96 15.25 -32.30
N ALA A 137 0.38 16.06 -33.17
CA ALA A 137 -0.67 17.01 -32.80
C ALA A 137 -1.93 16.31 -32.23
N ARG A 138 -2.26 15.13 -32.75
CA ARG A 138 -3.39 14.35 -32.21
C ARG A 138 -3.05 13.71 -30.88
N ILE A 139 -1.80 13.30 -30.68
CA ILE A 139 -1.32 12.79 -29.40
C ILE A 139 -1.45 13.86 -28.32
N GLU A 140 -1.00 15.10 -28.58
CA GLU A 140 -1.14 16.24 -27.68
C GLU A 140 -2.58 16.47 -27.26
N GLU A 141 -3.49 16.51 -28.24
CA GLU A 141 -4.93 16.69 -27.99
C GLU A 141 -5.52 15.55 -27.13
N MET A 142 -5.15 14.29 -27.41
CA MET A 142 -5.67 13.15 -26.64
C MET A 142 -5.11 13.08 -25.24
N VAL A 143 -3.83 13.45 -25.05
CA VAL A 143 -3.21 13.53 -23.71
C VAL A 143 -3.90 14.62 -22.88
N GLU A 144 -4.15 15.80 -23.46
CA GLU A 144 -4.85 16.88 -22.75
C GLU A 144 -6.28 16.47 -22.35
N LYS A 145 -6.99 15.79 -23.23
CA LYS A 145 -8.32 15.23 -22.91
C LYS A 145 -8.27 14.18 -21.82
N ALA A 146 -7.29 13.28 -21.88
CA ALA A 146 -7.10 12.25 -20.86
C ALA A 146 -6.75 12.85 -19.49
N GLN A 147 -5.92 13.89 -19.47
CA GLN A 147 -5.60 14.60 -18.22
C GLN A 147 -6.86 15.21 -17.56
N LYS A 148 -7.70 15.87 -18.33
CA LYS A 148 -8.97 16.44 -17.84
C LYS A 148 -9.92 15.36 -17.32
N GLU A 149 -9.99 14.24 -18.02
CA GLU A 149 -10.84 13.10 -17.63
C GLU A 149 -10.37 12.46 -16.32
N VAL A 150 -9.06 12.22 -16.19
CA VAL A 150 -8.49 11.66 -14.97
C VAL A 150 -8.63 12.65 -13.79
N GLU A 151 -8.47 13.95 -14.00
CA GLU A 151 -8.69 14.95 -12.96
C GLU A 151 -10.16 14.99 -12.50
N THR A 152 -11.10 14.84 -13.42
CA THR A 152 -12.53 14.72 -13.10
C THR A 152 -12.79 13.44 -12.29
N MET A 153 -12.25 12.31 -12.74
CA MET A 153 -12.35 11.03 -12.03
C MET A 153 -11.76 11.11 -10.61
N ILE A 154 -10.62 11.76 -10.43
CA ILE A 154 -10.01 11.98 -9.11
C ILE A 154 -10.96 12.72 -8.18
N ARG A 155 -11.60 13.79 -8.67
CA ARG A 155 -12.54 14.56 -7.86
C ARG A 155 -13.77 13.75 -7.50
N GLU A 156 -14.38 13.09 -8.46
CA GLU A 156 -15.58 12.26 -8.27
C GLU A 156 -15.35 11.12 -7.28
N GLU A 157 -14.22 10.42 -7.38
CA GLU A 157 -13.86 9.34 -6.45
C GLU A 157 -13.58 9.85 -5.04
N GLY A 158 -12.96 11.02 -4.91
CA GLY A 158 -12.74 11.66 -3.61
C GLY A 158 -14.05 12.09 -2.95
N GLU A 159 -14.97 12.68 -3.71
CA GLU A 159 -16.32 13.07 -3.24
C GLU A 159 -17.14 11.83 -2.86
N ALA A 160 -17.10 10.78 -3.68
CA ALA A 160 -17.81 9.53 -3.40
C ALA A 160 -17.31 8.86 -2.11
N ALA A 161 -16.00 8.78 -1.92
CA ALA A 161 -15.42 8.21 -0.70
C ALA A 161 -15.77 9.02 0.55
N ALA A 162 -15.75 10.35 0.47
CA ALA A 162 -16.15 11.23 1.58
C ALA A 162 -17.63 11.04 1.94
N LEU A 163 -18.50 10.92 0.94
CA LEU A 163 -19.92 10.68 1.12
C LEU A 163 -20.21 9.31 1.75
N GLU A 164 -19.50 8.27 1.30
CA GLU A 164 -19.64 6.89 1.80
C GLU A 164 -19.33 6.80 3.30
N VAL A 165 -18.33 7.54 3.77
CA VAL A 165 -17.94 7.61 5.18
C VAL A 165 -18.81 8.61 5.98
N GLY A 166 -19.64 9.41 5.30
CA GLY A 166 -20.53 10.40 5.93
C GLY A 166 -19.80 11.68 6.40
N VAL A 167 -18.60 11.97 5.86
CA VAL A 167 -17.83 13.16 6.19
C VAL A 167 -18.15 14.27 5.21
N THR A 168 -18.62 15.41 5.71
CA THR A 168 -18.99 16.58 4.91
C THR A 168 -18.09 17.78 5.22
N GLY A 169 -18.00 18.74 4.30
CA GLY A 169 -17.23 19.96 4.50
C GLY A 169 -15.72 19.82 4.36
N ILE A 170 -15.24 18.75 3.70
CA ILE A 170 -13.82 18.56 3.40
C ILE A 170 -13.36 19.60 2.37
N HIS A 171 -12.19 20.19 2.59
CA HIS A 171 -11.60 21.14 1.65
C HIS A 171 -11.35 20.47 0.28
N PRO A 172 -11.62 21.16 -0.87
CA PRO A 172 -11.46 20.57 -2.21
C PRO A 172 -10.08 19.96 -2.49
N GLU A 173 -9.01 20.56 -1.97
CA GLU A 173 -7.65 20.02 -2.10
C GLU A 173 -7.51 18.64 -1.40
N LEU A 174 -8.16 18.45 -0.25
CA LEU A 174 -8.15 17.17 0.46
C LEU A 174 -9.00 16.11 -0.29
N ILE A 175 -10.13 16.52 -0.86
CA ILE A 175 -10.94 15.66 -1.75
C ILE A 175 -10.09 15.15 -2.91
N ARG A 176 -9.33 16.05 -3.54
CA ARG A 176 -8.43 15.70 -4.63
C ARG A 176 -7.33 14.72 -4.19
N LEU A 177 -6.71 14.94 -3.03
CA LEU A 177 -5.72 14.01 -2.48
C LEU A 177 -6.34 12.63 -2.17
N LEU A 178 -7.54 12.60 -1.62
CA LEU A 178 -8.30 11.40 -1.34
C LEU A 178 -8.58 10.62 -2.64
N GLY A 179 -9.08 11.29 -3.67
CA GLY A 179 -9.36 10.67 -4.97
C GLY A 179 -8.11 10.09 -5.66
N ARG A 180 -6.95 10.74 -5.51
CA ARG A 180 -5.69 10.21 -6.04
C ARG A 180 -5.31 8.85 -5.42
N MET A 181 -5.79 8.55 -4.22
CA MET A 181 -5.54 7.26 -3.56
C MET A 181 -6.21 6.08 -4.29
N LYS A 182 -7.21 6.33 -5.16
CA LYS A 182 -7.80 5.31 -6.04
C LYS A 182 -6.74 4.61 -6.91
N PHE A 183 -5.76 5.36 -7.38
CA PHE A 183 -4.73 4.88 -8.30
C PHE A 183 -3.51 4.28 -7.56
N ARG A 184 -3.50 4.33 -6.22
CA ARG A 184 -2.42 3.76 -5.41
C ARG A 184 -2.81 2.39 -4.89
N THR A 185 -1.93 1.44 -5.13
CA THR A 185 -2.00 0.10 -4.55
C THR A 185 -0.83 -0.07 -3.58
N SER A 186 -1.08 -0.63 -2.42
CA SER A 186 -0.06 -0.94 -1.42
C SER A 186 -0.36 -2.31 -0.84
N TYR A 187 0.61 -3.21 -0.87
CA TYR A 187 0.46 -4.60 -0.41
C TYR A 187 -0.76 -5.34 -1.02
N GLY A 188 -1.00 -5.12 -2.32
CA GLY A 188 -2.13 -5.71 -3.03
C GLY A 188 -3.50 -5.10 -2.73
N GLN A 189 -3.57 -4.05 -1.89
CA GLN A 189 -4.80 -3.36 -1.52
C GLN A 189 -4.88 -1.98 -2.16
N ASN A 190 -6.06 -1.61 -2.64
CA ASN A 190 -6.33 -0.24 -3.09
C ASN A 190 -6.37 0.70 -1.89
N ALA A 191 -5.55 1.76 -1.91
CA ALA A 191 -5.38 2.66 -0.78
C ALA A 191 -6.66 3.43 -0.41
N LEU A 192 -7.49 3.81 -1.39
CA LEU A 192 -8.76 4.49 -1.14
C LEU A 192 -9.76 3.59 -0.45
N LYS A 193 -9.98 2.38 -0.99
CA LYS A 193 -10.90 1.39 -0.40
C LYS A 193 -10.50 1.02 1.02
N HIS A 194 -9.22 0.76 1.23
CA HIS A 194 -8.69 0.47 2.56
C HIS A 194 -8.93 1.63 3.55
N SER A 195 -8.75 2.88 3.11
CA SER A 195 -9.00 4.05 3.96
C SER A 195 -10.49 4.18 4.36
N VAL A 196 -11.40 3.89 3.44
CA VAL A 196 -12.84 3.87 3.70
C VAL A 196 -13.20 2.77 4.71
N GLU A 197 -12.69 1.55 4.51
CA GLU A 197 -12.89 0.42 5.43
C GLU A 197 -12.37 0.74 6.84
N VAL A 198 -11.17 1.30 6.95
CA VAL A 198 -10.58 1.71 8.24
C VAL A 198 -11.45 2.75 8.94
N ALA A 199 -11.96 3.74 8.21
CA ALA A 199 -12.83 4.78 8.76
C ALA A 199 -14.14 4.19 9.30
N GLN A 200 -14.79 3.29 8.55
CA GLN A 200 -16.01 2.61 8.95
C GLN A 200 -15.80 1.73 10.20
N LEU A 201 -14.74 0.91 10.20
CA LEU A 201 -14.41 0.05 11.36
C LEU A 201 -14.05 0.88 12.60
N SER A 202 -13.33 1.99 12.43
CA SER A 202 -12.99 2.89 13.54
C SER A 202 -14.21 3.56 14.13
N ALA A 203 -15.16 3.98 13.30
CA ALA A 203 -16.43 4.58 13.75
C ALA A 203 -17.25 3.58 14.57
N VAL A 204 -17.38 2.33 14.10
CA VAL A 204 -18.10 1.28 14.83
C VAL A 204 -17.40 0.96 16.15
N SER A 205 -16.07 0.81 16.15
CA SER A 205 -15.30 0.52 17.36
C SER A 205 -15.43 1.63 18.40
N TYR A 206 -15.38 2.90 17.95
CA TYR A 206 -15.52 4.07 18.82
C TYR A 206 -16.90 4.15 19.47
N THR A 207 -17.97 3.91 18.70
CA THR A 207 -19.34 3.91 19.25
C THR A 207 -19.56 2.80 20.28
N HIS A 208 -18.98 1.61 20.05
CA HIS A 208 -19.07 0.50 21.01
C HIS A 208 -18.28 0.76 22.29
N LEU A 209 -17.07 1.29 22.20
CA LEU A 209 -16.23 1.56 23.38
C LEU A 209 -16.78 2.71 24.22
N ARG A 210 -17.35 3.75 23.62
CA ARG A 210 -17.89 4.91 24.33
C ARG A 210 -19.34 4.72 24.85
N GLY A 211 -20.07 3.75 24.34
CA GLY A 211 -21.41 3.41 24.83
C GLY A 211 -21.45 2.92 26.28
N HIS A 212 -20.29 2.66 26.90
CA HIS A 212 -20.17 2.28 28.32
C HIS A 212 -19.83 3.47 29.24
N GLU A 213 -19.55 4.67 28.71
CA GLU A 213 -19.21 5.86 29.52
C GLU A 213 -20.40 6.83 29.75
N THR A 214 -21.56 6.54 29.17
CA THR A 214 -22.80 7.28 29.34
C THR A 214 -23.89 6.39 29.95
#